data_73c99ec01a6b605e56f5eb2d877fdb18
#
_entry.id   73c99ec01a6b605e56f5eb2d877fdb18
#
_cell.length_a   1.000
_cell.length_b   1.000
_cell.length_c   1.000
_cell.angle_alpha   90.00
_cell.angle_beta   90.00
_cell.angle_gamma   90.00
#
_symmetry.space_group_name_H-M   'P 1'
#
loop_
_entity.id
_entity.type
_entity.pdbx_description
1 polymer ?
#
loop_
_entity_poly.entity_id
_entity_poly.type
_entity_poly.pdbx_seq_one_letter_code
_entity_poly.pdbx_strand_id
1 'polypeptide(L)'
;MNLLHNNPKVTLVGAGPGAADLLTIRGANALKDADVVLYDALVDRDVLRYAPNAEHIFVGKRRGYKRLEQESINALMVEKALENGHVVRLKGGDPFVFGRGGEEIAHVTSFGMDVEVVPGVSSATAVPQELGVSLTHRGISESFWVITGTTANRSLSKDVHLAAKSSATVVILMGMSKLPEIVTSFQKEGKGQIPVAIIQNGFRKNRKIGVGTIDSIVSVVESEQLDNPAIIVVGDVVKYSFKLNGIYDEVQQHFLKNKTL
;
A
#
# COMPACT_ATOMS: atom_id res chain seq x y z
N MET A 1 -18.53 -37.70 -2.08
CA MET A 1 -19.02 -37.18 -0.79
C MET A 1 -17.86 -36.41 -0.19
N ASN A 2 -17.75 -35.09 -0.46
CA ASN A 2 -16.68 -34.28 0.13
C ASN A 2 -16.99 -34.16 1.63
N LEU A 3 -16.14 -34.75 2.46
CA LEU A 3 -16.20 -34.58 3.90
C LEU A 3 -15.80 -33.12 4.18
N LEU A 4 -16.73 -32.31 4.68
CA LEU A 4 -16.42 -30.97 5.16
C LEU A 4 -15.38 -31.07 6.27
N HIS A 5 -14.40 -30.19 6.29
CA HIS A 5 -13.38 -30.17 7.32
C HIS A 5 -13.99 -29.85 8.69
N ASN A 6 -13.61 -30.59 9.73
CA ASN A 6 -14.25 -30.47 11.06
C ASN A 6 -13.95 -29.16 11.80
N ASN A 7 -12.97 -28.38 11.36
CA ASN A 7 -12.61 -27.11 12.00
C ASN A 7 -12.08 -26.09 10.96
N PRO A 8 -12.97 -25.60 10.05
CA PRO A 8 -12.57 -24.63 9.04
C PRO A 8 -12.19 -23.30 9.69
N LYS A 9 -11.04 -22.72 9.30
CA LYS A 9 -10.61 -21.40 9.78
C LYS A 9 -9.99 -20.58 8.66
N VAL A 10 -10.05 -19.26 8.81
CA VAL A 10 -9.40 -18.30 7.91
C VAL A 10 -8.44 -17.42 8.71
N THR A 11 -7.22 -17.24 8.21
CA THR A 11 -6.29 -16.29 8.78
C THR A 11 -5.97 -15.21 7.74
N LEU A 12 -6.28 -13.94 8.06
CA LEU A 12 -5.83 -12.81 7.26
C LEU A 12 -4.40 -12.46 7.65
N VAL A 13 -3.47 -12.50 6.70
CA VAL A 13 -2.05 -12.25 6.96
C VAL A 13 -1.56 -11.07 6.13
N GLY A 14 -0.95 -10.08 6.78
CA GLY A 14 -0.22 -9.02 6.12
C GLY A 14 1.14 -9.51 5.61
N ALA A 15 1.34 -9.44 4.30
CA ALA A 15 2.57 -9.87 3.63
C ALA A 15 3.72 -8.84 3.70
N GLY A 16 3.45 -7.65 4.25
CA GLY A 16 4.42 -6.57 4.25
C GLY A 16 4.44 -5.75 2.95
N PRO A 17 5.35 -4.77 2.84
CA PRO A 17 5.32 -3.72 1.81
C PRO A 17 5.91 -4.13 0.46
N GLY A 18 6.49 -5.34 0.34
CA GLY A 18 7.09 -5.79 -0.92
C GLY A 18 8.24 -6.79 -0.77
N ALA A 19 9.13 -6.64 0.21
CA ALA A 19 10.21 -7.58 0.46
C ALA A 19 9.74 -8.73 1.38
N ALA A 20 10.10 -9.96 1.06
CA ALA A 20 9.65 -11.15 1.78
C ALA A 20 10.20 -11.25 3.22
N ASP A 21 11.33 -10.61 3.50
CA ASP A 21 11.94 -10.53 4.83
C ASP A 21 11.27 -9.51 5.77
N LEU A 22 10.31 -8.73 5.25
CA LEU A 22 9.43 -7.86 6.03
C LEU A 22 8.11 -8.55 6.43
N LEU A 23 7.97 -9.84 6.17
CA LEU A 23 6.92 -10.66 6.73
C LEU A 23 7.12 -10.81 8.24
N THR A 24 6.06 -10.70 9.02
CA THR A 24 6.16 -10.97 10.46
C THR A 24 6.41 -12.45 10.73
N ILE A 25 7.08 -12.76 11.84
CA ILE A 25 7.30 -14.16 12.28
C ILE A 25 5.95 -14.88 12.44
N ARG A 26 4.93 -14.19 13.00
CA ARG A 26 3.58 -14.76 13.12
C ARG A 26 2.97 -15.05 11.74
N GLY A 27 3.20 -14.17 10.77
CA GLY A 27 2.75 -14.39 9.39
C GLY A 27 3.41 -15.61 8.75
N ALA A 28 4.72 -15.77 8.95
CA ALA A 28 5.45 -16.95 8.46
C ALA A 28 4.93 -18.25 9.09
N ASN A 29 4.62 -18.24 10.39
CA ASN A 29 4.05 -19.40 11.09
C ASN A 29 2.64 -19.72 10.57
N ALA A 30 1.76 -18.71 10.39
CA ALA A 30 0.43 -18.92 9.84
C ALA A 30 0.47 -19.51 8.41
N LEU A 31 1.42 -19.08 7.58
CA LEU A 31 1.64 -19.60 6.24
C LEU A 31 2.11 -21.06 6.25
N LYS A 32 2.99 -21.42 7.19
CA LYS A 32 3.49 -22.79 7.33
C LYS A 32 2.38 -23.79 7.66
N ASP A 33 1.38 -23.35 8.41
CA ASP A 33 0.26 -24.16 8.88
C ASP A 33 -0.96 -24.08 7.93
N ALA A 34 -0.84 -23.40 6.78
CA ALA A 34 -1.92 -23.23 5.82
C ALA A 34 -2.10 -24.46 4.92
N ASP A 35 -3.35 -24.81 4.63
CA ASP A 35 -3.71 -25.77 3.58
C ASP A 35 -3.88 -25.08 2.22
N VAL A 36 -4.39 -23.83 2.25
CA VAL A 36 -4.60 -22.99 1.06
C VAL A 36 -4.15 -21.56 1.33
N VAL A 37 -3.46 -20.94 0.36
CA VAL A 37 -3.07 -19.52 0.41
C VAL A 37 -3.72 -18.77 -0.75
N LEU A 38 -4.64 -17.85 -0.44
CA LEU A 38 -5.22 -16.92 -1.41
C LEU A 38 -4.42 -15.60 -1.39
N TYR A 39 -3.75 -15.23 -2.49
CA TYR A 39 -2.87 -14.05 -2.52
C TYR A 39 -3.17 -13.13 -3.70
N ASP A 40 -2.91 -11.81 -3.51
CA ASP A 40 -3.15 -10.78 -4.51
C ASP A 40 -1.87 -10.31 -5.24
N ALA A 41 -2.04 -9.34 -6.18
CA ALA A 41 -0.96 -8.85 -7.03
C ALA A 41 0.09 -7.99 -6.28
N LEU A 42 -0.21 -7.50 -5.08
CA LEU A 42 0.72 -6.70 -4.28
C LEU A 42 1.66 -7.55 -3.43
N VAL A 43 1.35 -8.84 -3.26
CA VAL A 43 2.19 -9.78 -2.53
C VAL A 43 3.42 -10.13 -3.36
N ASP A 44 4.60 -10.11 -2.74
CA ASP A 44 5.79 -10.68 -3.32
C ASP A 44 5.68 -12.22 -3.29
N ARG A 45 5.87 -12.86 -4.44
CA ARG A 45 5.75 -14.32 -4.55
C ARG A 45 6.80 -15.08 -3.73
N ASP A 46 7.92 -14.45 -3.42
CA ASP A 46 8.93 -15.05 -2.55
C ASP A 46 8.40 -15.34 -1.14
N VAL A 47 7.31 -14.67 -0.71
CA VAL A 47 6.62 -14.97 0.55
C VAL A 47 5.96 -16.35 0.53
N LEU A 48 5.55 -16.87 -0.62
CA LEU A 48 4.89 -18.17 -0.75
C LEU A 48 5.80 -19.35 -0.37
N ARG A 49 7.11 -19.14 -0.31
CA ARG A 49 8.07 -20.15 0.19
C ARG A 49 7.84 -20.57 1.64
N TYR A 50 7.13 -19.74 2.42
CA TYR A 50 6.75 -20.06 3.81
C TYR A 50 5.53 -20.99 3.90
N ALA A 51 4.85 -21.27 2.78
CA ALA A 51 3.70 -22.17 2.69
C ALA A 51 3.97 -23.28 1.64
N PRO A 52 5.03 -24.10 1.79
CA PRO A 52 5.48 -25.02 0.72
C PRO A 52 4.49 -26.15 0.44
N ASN A 53 3.61 -26.48 1.37
CA ASN A 53 2.65 -27.59 1.26
C ASN A 53 1.24 -27.11 0.92
N ALA A 54 0.98 -25.78 0.92
CA ALA A 54 -0.34 -25.23 0.67
C ALA A 54 -0.65 -25.13 -0.83
N GLU A 55 -1.93 -25.22 -1.19
CA GLU A 55 -2.40 -24.81 -2.51
C GLU A 55 -2.29 -23.28 -2.63
N HIS A 56 -1.63 -22.77 -3.68
CA HIS A 56 -1.48 -21.32 -3.88
C HIS A 56 -2.45 -20.83 -4.95
N ILE A 57 -3.44 -20.02 -4.57
CA ILE A 57 -4.47 -19.48 -5.47
C ILE A 57 -4.28 -17.97 -5.61
N PHE A 58 -4.03 -17.52 -6.84
CA PHE A 58 -3.93 -16.10 -7.15
C PHE A 58 -5.32 -15.48 -7.35
N VAL A 59 -5.67 -14.49 -6.53
CA VAL A 59 -6.96 -13.78 -6.58
C VAL A 59 -6.85 -12.31 -7.02
N GLY A 60 -5.63 -11.86 -7.38
CA GLY A 60 -5.36 -10.50 -7.82
C GLY A 60 -5.75 -10.22 -9.28
N LYS A 61 -5.59 -8.97 -9.73
CA LYS A 61 -5.76 -8.61 -11.14
C LYS A 61 -4.60 -9.14 -11.99
N ARG A 62 -4.90 -9.85 -13.08
CA ARG A 62 -3.97 -10.09 -14.19
C ARG A 62 -4.42 -9.32 -15.43
N ARG A 63 -3.47 -8.79 -16.21
CA ARG A 63 -3.75 -8.24 -17.55
C ARG A 63 -4.43 -9.33 -18.39
N GLY A 64 -5.64 -9.03 -18.93
CA GLY A 64 -6.38 -9.98 -19.77
C GLY A 64 -7.36 -10.93 -19.03
N TYR A 65 -7.42 -10.92 -17.69
CA TYR A 65 -8.39 -11.72 -16.93
C TYR A 65 -9.40 -10.84 -16.23
N LYS A 66 -10.68 -11.29 -16.17
CA LYS A 66 -11.70 -10.63 -15.34
C LYS A 66 -11.20 -10.54 -13.89
N ARG A 67 -11.34 -9.35 -13.31
CA ARG A 67 -11.11 -9.17 -11.87
C ARG A 67 -12.09 -10.07 -11.12
N LEU A 68 -11.59 -10.88 -10.21
CA LEU A 68 -12.46 -11.44 -9.18
C LEU A 68 -13.00 -10.27 -8.35
N GLU A 69 -14.31 -10.15 -8.26
CA GLU A 69 -14.94 -9.17 -7.39
C GLU A 69 -14.70 -9.57 -5.92
N GLN A 70 -14.75 -8.62 -5.01
CA GLN A 70 -14.48 -8.91 -3.61
C GLN A 70 -15.40 -9.99 -3.06
N GLU A 71 -16.66 -9.99 -3.49
CA GLU A 71 -17.65 -11.01 -3.11
C GLU A 71 -17.21 -12.42 -3.54
N SER A 72 -16.65 -12.56 -4.74
CA SER A 72 -16.11 -13.85 -5.22
C SER A 72 -14.90 -14.30 -4.42
N ILE A 73 -14.02 -13.37 -4.01
CA ILE A 73 -12.88 -13.69 -3.14
C ILE A 73 -13.38 -14.13 -1.76
N ASN A 74 -14.37 -13.43 -1.22
CA ASN A 74 -14.96 -13.75 0.08
C ASN A 74 -15.60 -15.15 0.06
N ALA A 75 -16.39 -15.46 -0.98
CA ALA A 75 -17.00 -16.77 -1.16
C ALA A 75 -15.94 -17.88 -1.30
N LEU A 76 -14.87 -17.62 -2.07
CA LEU A 76 -13.77 -18.57 -2.27
C LEU A 76 -13.03 -18.88 -0.95
N MET A 77 -12.86 -17.90 -0.06
CA MET A 77 -12.26 -18.15 1.27
C MET A 77 -13.08 -19.15 2.07
N VAL A 78 -14.41 -18.97 2.09
CA VAL A 78 -15.34 -19.87 2.81
C VAL A 78 -15.34 -21.26 2.17
N GLU A 79 -15.48 -21.34 0.85
CA GLU A 79 -15.46 -22.62 0.11
C GLU A 79 -14.19 -23.41 0.41
N LYS A 80 -13.03 -22.77 0.26
CA LYS A 80 -11.74 -23.40 0.49
C LYS A 80 -11.50 -23.80 1.95
N ALA A 81 -11.99 -23.02 2.91
CA ALA A 81 -11.90 -23.40 4.33
C ALA A 81 -12.76 -24.62 4.65
N LEU A 82 -13.98 -24.72 4.09
CA LEU A 82 -14.84 -25.88 4.26
C LEU A 82 -14.26 -27.15 3.64
N GLU A 83 -13.58 -27.03 2.47
CA GLU A 83 -13.01 -28.17 1.76
C GLU A 83 -11.67 -28.63 2.37
N ASN A 84 -10.80 -27.70 2.78
CA ASN A 84 -9.38 -27.97 3.05
C ASN A 84 -8.97 -27.75 4.51
N GLY A 85 -9.71 -26.91 5.26
CA GLY A 85 -9.43 -26.63 6.68
C GLY A 85 -8.90 -25.21 6.90
N HIS A 86 -7.59 -24.98 6.84
CA HIS A 86 -6.98 -23.69 7.12
C HIS A 86 -6.66 -22.89 5.85
N VAL A 87 -7.38 -21.80 5.64
CA VAL A 87 -7.11 -20.84 4.55
C VAL A 87 -6.37 -19.63 5.09
N VAL A 88 -5.24 -19.30 4.48
CA VAL A 88 -4.56 -18.02 4.66
C VAL A 88 -4.93 -17.08 3.52
N ARG A 89 -5.54 -15.94 3.85
CA ARG A 89 -5.71 -14.80 2.95
C ARG A 89 -4.51 -13.86 3.10
N LEU A 90 -3.55 -13.97 2.17
CA LEU A 90 -2.31 -13.20 2.17
C LEU A 90 -2.49 -11.90 1.41
N LYS A 91 -2.28 -10.75 2.08
CA LYS A 91 -2.59 -9.40 1.61
C LYS A 91 -1.34 -8.53 1.62
N GLY A 92 -1.09 -7.75 0.55
CA GLY A 92 0.02 -6.78 0.55
C GLY A 92 -0.11 -5.74 1.67
N GLY A 93 1.00 -5.37 2.31
CA GLY A 93 1.02 -4.46 3.46
C GLY A 93 0.38 -5.06 4.71
N ASP A 94 -0.56 -4.32 5.30
CA ASP A 94 -1.36 -4.72 6.47
C ASP A 94 -2.82 -4.95 6.05
N PRO A 95 -3.52 -5.97 6.58
CA PRO A 95 -4.89 -6.31 6.22
C PRO A 95 -5.90 -5.19 6.49
N PHE A 96 -5.66 -4.34 7.50
CA PHE A 96 -6.57 -3.28 7.95
C PHE A 96 -6.21 -1.89 7.44
N VAL A 97 -5.08 -1.71 6.76
CA VAL A 97 -4.71 -0.43 6.15
C VAL A 97 -5.12 -0.44 4.68
N PHE A 98 -6.31 0.04 4.39
CA PHE A 98 -6.95 0.05 3.05
C PHE A 98 -7.02 -1.32 2.36
N GLY A 99 -6.92 -2.39 3.15
CA GLY A 99 -6.88 -3.77 2.68
C GLY A 99 -8.25 -4.47 2.63
N ARG A 100 -9.34 -3.83 3.05
CA ARG A 100 -10.69 -4.40 3.13
C ARG A 100 -10.82 -5.62 4.05
N GLY A 101 -9.85 -5.82 4.97
CA GLY A 101 -9.84 -6.97 5.87
C GLY A 101 -11.10 -7.08 6.74
N GLY A 102 -11.68 -5.94 7.16
CA GLY A 102 -12.94 -5.93 7.91
C GLY A 102 -14.13 -6.52 7.13
N GLU A 103 -14.21 -6.27 5.81
CA GLU A 103 -15.26 -6.85 4.96
C GLU A 103 -15.06 -8.37 4.80
N GLU A 104 -13.81 -8.81 4.62
CA GLU A 104 -13.46 -10.24 4.51
C GLU A 104 -13.81 -10.99 5.80
N ILE A 105 -13.48 -10.41 6.98
CA ILE A 105 -13.82 -10.98 8.29
C ILE A 105 -15.34 -11.08 8.46
N ALA A 106 -16.06 -9.98 8.23
CA ALA A 106 -17.52 -9.96 8.39
C ALA A 106 -18.19 -11.05 7.54
N HIS A 107 -17.70 -11.29 6.33
CA HIS A 107 -18.20 -12.34 5.47
C HIS A 107 -17.91 -13.73 6.04
N VAL A 108 -16.67 -14.03 6.40
CA VAL A 108 -16.26 -15.36 6.90
C VAL A 108 -16.97 -15.70 8.23
N THR A 109 -17.04 -14.74 9.15
CA THR A 109 -17.71 -14.94 10.45
C THR A 109 -19.22 -15.14 10.30
N SER A 110 -19.86 -14.62 9.24
CA SER A 110 -21.29 -14.89 8.96
C SER A 110 -21.59 -16.36 8.65
N PHE A 111 -20.55 -17.14 8.31
CA PHE A 111 -20.64 -18.60 8.12
C PHE A 111 -20.26 -19.40 9.38
N GLY A 112 -20.09 -18.72 10.53
CA GLY A 112 -19.72 -19.37 11.80
C GLY A 112 -18.28 -19.86 11.88
N MET A 113 -17.39 -19.38 11.00
CA MET A 113 -15.98 -19.78 10.98
C MET A 113 -15.13 -18.91 11.88
N ASP A 114 -14.09 -19.50 12.47
CA ASP A 114 -13.07 -18.78 13.20
C ASP A 114 -12.18 -17.96 12.25
N VAL A 115 -11.91 -16.70 12.64
CA VAL A 115 -11.02 -15.80 11.90
C VAL A 115 -9.93 -15.28 12.81
N GLU A 116 -8.69 -15.42 12.35
CA GLU A 116 -7.53 -14.79 12.97
C GLU A 116 -7.00 -13.68 12.04
N VAL A 117 -6.42 -12.60 12.62
CA VAL A 117 -5.75 -11.55 11.88
C VAL A 117 -4.32 -11.42 12.37
N VAL A 118 -3.40 -11.54 11.41
CA VAL A 118 -1.98 -11.32 11.64
C VAL A 118 -1.57 -10.00 10.98
N PRO A 119 -1.18 -8.98 11.77
CA PRO A 119 -0.77 -7.70 11.22
C PRO A 119 0.47 -7.84 10.32
N GLY A 120 0.56 -6.97 9.34
CA GLY A 120 1.72 -6.83 8.46
C GLY A 120 2.36 -5.46 8.57
N VAL A 121 3.60 -5.35 8.10
CA VAL A 121 4.28 -4.06 7.98
C VAL A 121 3.58 -3.24 6.89
N SER A 122 2.93 -2.13 7.27
CA SER A 122 2.21 -1.28 6.32
C SER A 122 3.17 -0.57 5.37
N SER A 123 2.86 -0.58 4.08
CA SER A 123 3.59 0.19 3.08
C SER A 123 3.56 1.69 3.34
N ALA A 124 2.52 2.20 4.02
CA ALA A 124 2.39 3.61 4.37
C ALA A 124 3.53 4.13 5.25
N THR A 125 4.07 3.28 6.12
CA THR A 125 5.20 3.62 7.01
C THR A 125 6.53 3.10 6.50
N ALA A 126 6.58 1.89 5.99
CA ALA A 126 7.82 1.22 5.63
C ALA A 126 8.45 1.79 4.34
N VAL A 127 7.64 2.07 3.31
CA VAL A 127 8.18 2.57 2.03
C VAL A 127 8.87 3.93 2.17
N PRO A 128 8.35 4.92 2.90
CA PRO A 128 9.10 6.13 3.20
C PRO A 128 10.41 5.87 3.95
N GLN A 129 10.41 4.94 4.92
CA GLN A 129 11.63 4.57 5.68
C GLN A 129 12.72 3.96 4.79
N GLU A 130 12.36 3.20 3.77
CA GLU A 130 13.32 2.65 2.79
C GLU A 130 14.17 3.76 2.14
N LEU A 131 13.58 4.94 1.96
CA LEU A 131 14.23 6.13 1.43
C LEU A 131 14.80 7.06 2.52
N GLY A 132 14.80 6.66 3.78
CA GLY A 132 15.28 7.48 4.88
C GLY A 132 14.39 8.67 5.21
N VAL A 133 13.12 8.66 4.77
CA VAL A 133 12.12 9.67 5.14
C VAL A 133 11.48 9.27 6.47
N SER A 134 11.78 10.02 7.52
CA SER A 134 11.09 9.92 8.81
C SER A 134 9.75 10.64 8.73
N LEU A 135 8.63 9.94 8.96
CA LEU A 135 7.29 10.54 8.84
C LEU A 135 7.02 11.60 9.92
N THR A 136 7.71 11.53 11.04
CA THR A 136 7.71 12.54 12.10
C THR A 136 9.13 13.01 12.37
N HIS A 137 9.29 14.30 12.67
CA HIS A 137 10.58 14.88 12.99
C HIS A 137 10.37 16.05 13.95
N ARG A 138 11.07 16.02 15.09
CA ARG A 138 10.95 17.07 16.12
C ARG A 138 11.26 18.45 15.50
N GLY A 139 10.33 19.40 15.69
CA GLY A 139 10.44 20.76 15.18
C GLY A 139 10.09 20.93 13.69
N ILE A 140 9.70 19.84 12.96
CA ILE A 140 9.34 19.89 11.55
C ILE A 140 7.94 19.33 11.33
N SER A 141 7.68 18.10 11.79
CA SER A 141 6.37 17.47 11.68
C SER A 141 6.10 16.59 12.90
N GLU A 142 5.11 16.98 13.71
CA GLU A 142 4.77 16.31 14.97
C GLU A 142 3.74 15.20 14.77
N SER A 143 3.14 15.13 13.59
CA SER A 143 2.13 14.14 13.24
C SER A 143 2.24 13.72 11.79
N PHE A 144 1.66 12.56 11.46
CA PHE A 144 1.48 12.15 10.07
C PHE A 144 0.09 11.58 9.88
N TRP A 145 -0.46 11.76 8.68
CA TRP A 145 -1.75 11.24 8.27
C TRP A 145 -1.56 10.24 7.15
N VAL A 146 -2.25 9.10 7.24
CA VAL A 146 -2.30 8.10 6.18
C VAL A 146 -3.70 8.13 5.59
N ILE A 147 -3.80 8.50 4.33
CA ILE A 147 -5.09 8.68 3.65
C ILE A 147 -5.11 7.96 2.30
N THR A 148 -6.32 7.66 1.82
CA THR A 148 -6.49 7.21 0.44
C THR A 148 -6.66 8.41 -0.49
N GLY A 149 -6.00 8.40 -1.64
CA GLY A 149 -6.23 9.40 -2.70
C GLY A 149 -7.52 9.13 -3.47
N THR A 150 -7.97 7.87 -3.52
CA THR A 150 -9.13 7.48 -4.33
C THR A 150 -10.14 6.70 -3.50
N THR A 151 -11.38 7.17 -3.47
CA THR A 151 -12.51 6.52 -2.79
C THR A 151 -13.08 5.35 -3.61
N ALA A 152 -14.02 4.60 -3.01
CA ALA A 152 -14.76 3.52 -3.69
C ALA A 152 -15.47 4.02 -4.97
N ASN A 153 -15.96 5.25 -4.97
CA ASN A 153 -16.64 5.89 -6.11
C ASN A 153 -15.65 6.49 -7.13
N ARG A 154 -14.35 6.19 -7.01
CA ARG A 154 -13.27 6.71 -7.86
C ARG A 154 -13.12 8.25 -7.84
N SER A 155 -13.65 8.91 -6.83
CA SER A 155 -13.43 10.34 -6.58
C SER A 155 -12.23 10.57 -5.67
N LEU A 156 -11.71 11.81 -5.64
CA LEU A 156 -10.72 12.21 -4.65
C LEU A 156 -11.32 12.12 -3.24
N SER A 157 -10.56 11.62 -2.29
CA SER A 157 -10.97 11.61 -0.88
C SER A 157 -11.10 13.05 -0.35
N LYS A 158 -12.17 13.32 0.39
CA LYS A 158 -12.38 14.61 1.06
C LYS A 158 -11.28 14.94 2.07
N ASP A 159 -10.67 13.89 2.66
CA ASP A 159 -9.59 14.04 3.63
C ASP A 159 -8.31 14.62 3.03
N VAL A 160 -8.12 14.56 1.70
CA VAL A 160 -7.01 15.23 1.01
C VAL A 160 -7.07 16.74 1.22
N HIS A 161 -8.26 17.35 1.15
CA HIS A 161 -8.44 18.80 1.38
C HIS A 161 -8.17 19.18 2.83
N LEU A 162 -8.55 18.32 3.79
CA LEU A 162 -8.26 18.56 5.21
C LEU A 162 -6.77 18.41 5.50
N ALA A 163 -6.16 17.36 4.94
CA ALA A 163 -4.72 17.11 5.09
C ALA A 163 -3.88 18.24 4.46
N ALA A 164 -4.31 18.80 3.34
CA ALA A 164 -3.64 19.95 2.73
C ALA A 164 -3.61 21.19 3.65
N LYS A 165 -4.56 21.36 4.55
CA LYS A 165 -4.58 22.47 5.55
C LYS A 165 -3.66 22.20 6.74
N SER A 166 -3.36 20.93 7.04
CA SER A 166 -2.58 20.54 8.21
C SER A 166 -1.08 20.80 8.03
N SER A 167 -0.32 20.85 9.13
CA SER A 167 1.15 20.86 9.14
C SER A 167 1.76 19.44 9.19
N ALA A 168 0.91 18.40 9.18
CA ALA A 168 1.34 17.03 9.27
C ALA A 168 2.04 16.55 7.97
N THR A 169 2.89 15.56 8.10
CA THR A 169 3.32 14.75 6.94
C THR A 169 2.11 13.96 6.43
N VAL A 170 1.86 14.00 5.12
CA VAL A 170 0.72 13.31 4.52
C VAL A 170 1.23 12.16 3.64
N VAL A 171 0.81 10.95 3.96
CA VAL A 171 1.09 9.74 3.18
C VAL A 171 -0.19 9.33 2.45
N ILE A 172 -0.15 9.37 1.12
CA ILE A 172 -1.32 9.10 0.29
C ILE A 172 -1.13 7.79 -0.47
N LEU A 173 -1.99 6.82 -0.19
CA LEU A 173 -2.08 5.58 -0.95
C LEU A 173 -3.15 5.70 -2.04
N MET A 174 -2.99 4.95 -3.14
CA MET A 174 -3.93 4.95 -4.28
C MET A 174 -4.18 6.36 -4.86
N GLY A 175 -3.16 7.24 -4.82
CA GLY A 175 -3.26 8.64 -5.20
C GLY A 175 -2.85 8.95 -6.63
N MET A 176 -2.15 8.07 -7.35
CA MET A 176 -1.54 8.39 -8.64
C MET A 176 -2.55 8.86 -9.70
N SER A 177 -3.70 8.21 -9.80
CA SER A 177 -4.77 8.61 -10.74
C SER A 177 -5.45 9.94 -10.38
N LYS A 178 -5.21 10.45 -9.18
CA LYS A 178 -5.74 11.70 -8.63
C LYS A 178 -4.66 12.74 -8.34
N LEU A 179 -3.44 12.51 -8.82
CA LEU A 179 -2.31 13.39 -8.54
C LEU A 179 -2.57 14.86 -8.92
N PRO A 180 -3.15 15.20 -10.08
CA PRO A 180 -3.45 16.59 -10.41
C PRO A 180 -4.44 17.24 -9.44
N GLU A 181 -5.46 16.48 -8.99
CA GLU A 181 -6.46 16.95 -8.03
C GLU A 181 -5.85 17.11 -6.62
N ILE A 182 -4.93 16.21 -6.23
CA ILE A 182 -4.14 16.31 -5.00
C ILE A 182 -3.29 17.59 -5.02
N VAL A 183 -2.51 17.80 -6.09
CA VAL A 183 -1.69 19.00 -6.30
C VAL A 183 -2.53 20.26 -6.17
N THR A 184 -3.66 20.33 -6.87
CA THR A 184 -4.59 21.48 -6.78
C THR A 184 -5.06 21.74 -5.35
N SER A 185 -5.29 20.68 -4.56
CA SER A 185 -5.72 20.82 -3.17
C SER A 185 -4.66 21.50 -2.29
N PHE A 186 -3.40 21.12 -2.45
CA PHE A 186 -2.28 21.73 -1.71
C PHE A 186 -1.96 23.14 -2.21
N GLN A 187 -2.04 23.39 -3.51
CA GLN A 187 -1.83 24.73 -4.10
C GLN A 187 -2.85 25.74 -3.58
N LYS A 188 -4.12 25.36 -3.42
CA LYS A 188 -5.17 26.23 -2.85
C LYS A 188 -4.86 26.68 -1.43
N GLU A 189 -4.08 25.91 -0.68
CA GLU A 189 -3.63 26.23 0.68
C GLU A 189 -2.26 26.95 0.69
N GLY A 190 -1.78 27.45 -0.47
CA GLY A 190 -0.50 28.14 -0.60
C GLY A 190 0.73 27.24 -0.45
N LYS A 191 0.58 25.93 -0.56
CA LYS A 191 1.60 24.92 -0.31
C LYS A 191 2.28 24.39 -1.57
N GLY A 192 2.37 25.20 -2.64
CA GLY A 192 2.99 24.80 -3.90
C GLY A 192 4.45 24.37 -3.77
N GLN A 193 5.20 24.94 -2.82
CA GLN A 193 6.62 24.65 -2.59
C GLN A 193 6.87 23.53 -1.55
N ILE A 194 5.82 22.91 -1.00
CA ILE A 194 6.01 21.80 -0.06
C ILE A 194 6.64 20.60 -0.78
N PRO A 195 7.63 19.92 -0.18
CA PRO A 195 8.28 18.76 -0.79
C PRO A 195 7.35 17.56 -0.94
N VAL A 196 7.55 16.85 -2.03
CA VAL A 196 6.84 15.60 -2.34
C VAL A 196 7.83 14.54 -2.78
N ALA A 197 7.67 13.33 -2.25
CA ALA A 197 8.31 12.13 -2.79
C ALA A 197 7.25 11.13 -3.25
N ILE A 198 7.42 10.57 -4.45
CA ILE A 198 6.60 9.47 -4.96
C ILE A 198 7.47 8.25 -5.11
N ILE A 199 7.07 7.17 -4.47
CA ILE A 199 7.82 5.91 -4.45
C ILE A 199 6.97 4.82 -5.08
N GLN A 200 7.36 4.43 -6.28
CA GLN A 200 6.76 3.30 -7.01
C GLN A 200 7.48 2.01 -6.67
N ASN A 201 6.74 0.92 -6.46
CA ASN A 201 7.27 -0.41 -6.21
C ASN A 201 8.29 -0.45 -5.06
N GLY A 202 8.02 0.22 -3.95
CA GLY A 202 8.87 0.20 -2.76
C GLY A 202 9.24 -1.23 -2.36
N PHE A 203 10.45 -1.46 -1.89
CA PHE A 203 11.05 -2.75 -1.55
C PHE A 203 11.14 -3.77 -2.70
N ARG A 204 10.96 -3.34 -3.95
CA ARG A 204 11.09 -4.22 -5.12
C ARG A 204 12.27 -3.80 -6.00
N LYS A 205 12.81 -4.76 -6.76
CA LYS A 205 13.95 -4.53 -7.67
C LYS A 205 13.69 -3.45 -8.73
N ASN A 206 12.44 -3.29 -9.14
CA ASN A 206 12.00 -2.29 -10.11
C ASN A 206 11.43 -1.02 -9.46
N ARG A 207 11.92 -0.67 -8.25
CA ARG A 207 11.57 0.57 -7.59
C ARG A 207 11.98 1.78 -8.45
N LYS A 208 11.08 2.76 -8.53
CA LYS A 208 11.33 4.08 -9.08
C LYS A 208 10.97 5.16 -8.07
N ILE A 209 11.61 6.31 -8.16
CA ILE A 209 11.43 7.42 -7.21
C ILE A 209 11.32 8.71 -8.01
N GLY A 210 10.36 9.56 -7.66
CA GLY A 210 10.27 10.94 -8.09
C GLY A 210 10.24 11.87 -6.88
N VAL A 211 11.02 12.93 -6.93
CA VAL A 211 11.11 13.92 -5.84
C VAL A 211 10.94 15.30 -6.45
N GLY A 212 10.18 16.17 -5.79
CA GLY A 212 9.93 17.52 -6.22
C GLY A 212 9.16 18.31 -5.17
N THR A 213 8.46 19.33 -5.63
CA THR A 213 7.46 20.07 -4.85
C THR A 213 6.08 19.81 -5.40
N ILE A 214 5.04 20.22 -4.69
CA ILE A 214 3.65 20.18 -5.18
C ILE A 214 3.55 20.81 -6.59
N ASP A 215 4.25 21.92 -6.85
CA ASP A 215 4.19 22.60 -8.15
C ASP A 215 4.91 21.83 -9.28
N SER A 216 5.91 21.00 -8.97
CA SER A 216 6.71 20.30 -9.96
C SER A 216 6.41 18.81 -10.10
N ILE A 217 5.75 18.20 -9.13
CA ILE A 217 5.67 16.72 -9.01
C ILE A 217 4.95 16.04 -10.19
N VAL A 218 3.99 16.72 -10.84
CA VAL A 218 3.29 16.18 -12.02
C VAL A 218 4.30 16.00 -13.17
N SER A 219 5.12 17.02 -13.46
CA SER A 219 6.15 16.94 -14.48
C SER A 219 7.22 15.90 -14.15
N VAL A 220 7.57 15.73 -12.86
CA VAL A 220 8.48 14.66 -12.42
C VAL A 220 7.89 13.28 -12.68
N VAL A 221 6.59 13.08 -12.42
CA VAL A 221 5.91 11.79 -12.71
C VAL A 221 5.95 11.46 -14.20
N GLU A 222 5.75 12.45 -15.05
CA GLU A 222 5.80 12.30 -16.51
C GLU A 222 7.22 11.97 -16.99
N SER A 223 8.24 12.73 -16.56
CA SER A 223 9.64 12.53 -16.96
C SER A 223 10.20 11.18 -16.49
N GLU A 224 9.91 10.79 -15.25
CA GLU A 224 10.37 9.53 -14.65
C GLU A 224 9.48 8.33 -15.01
N GLN A 225 8.37 8.57 -15.72
CA GLN A 225 7.39 7.54 -16.09
C GLN A 225 6.94 6.74 -14.86
N LEU A 226 6.52 7.44 -13.80
CA LEU A 226 6.04 6.81 -12.57
C LEU A 226 4.58 6.37 -12.73
N ASP A 227 4.28 5.17 -12.21
CA ASP A 227 2.94 4.56 -12.27
C ASP A 227 2.63 3.79 -10.97
N ASN A 228 1.51 3.11 -10.96
CA ASN A 228 1.08 2.25 -9.87
C ASN A 228 1.85 0.91 -9.81
N PRO A 229 1.98 0.32 -8.61
CA PRO A 229 1.61 0.87 -7.31
C PRO A 229 2.63 1.87 -6.79
N ALA A 230 2.17 3.00 -6.26
CA ALA A 230 3.04 4.02 -5.69
C ALA A 230 2.44 4.65 -4.43
N ILE A 231 3.32 5.19 -3.58
CA ILE A 231 3.00 5.95 -2.39
C ILE A 231 3.47 7.39 -2.60
N ILE A 232 2.61 8.35 -2.26
CA ILE A 232 2.92 9.78 -2.30
C ILE A 232 3.15 10.24 -0.88
N VAL A 233 4.28 10.88 -0.61
CA VAL A 233 4.62 11.50 0.69
C VAL A 233 4.75 12.99 0.50
N VAL A 234 3.93 13.77 1.20
CA VAL A 234 3.93 15.24 1.14
C VAL A 234 4.32 15.77 2.50
N GLY A 235 5.33 16.62 2.57
CA GLY A 235 5.75 17.26 3.81
C GLY A 235 7.22 17.64 3.85
N ASP A 236 7.57 18.59 4.72
CA ASP A 236 8.95 19.07 4.86
C ASP A 236 9.96 17.96 5.24
N VAL A 237 9.50 16.86 5.86
CA VAL A 237 10.34 15.71 6.21
C VAL A 237 11.08 15.10 5.01
N VAL A 238 10.56 15.29 3.79
CA VAL A 238 11.19 14.78 2.56
C VAL A 238 12.57 15.44 2.33
N LYS A 239 12.74 16.71 2.69
CA LYS A 239 14.03 17.43 2.60
C LYS A 239 15.11 16.86 3.51
N TYR A 240 14.70 16.24 4.61
CA TYR A 240 15.61 15.72 5.63
C TYR A 240 16.00 14.24 5.43
N SER A 241 15.57 13.67 4.31
CA SER A 241 15.99 12.34 3.94
C SER A 241 17.45 12.34 3.49
N PHE A 242 18.31 11.63 4.22
CA PHE A 242 19.72 11.48 3.85
C PHE A 242 19.97 10.73 2.52
N LYS A 243 18.94 10.07 1.98
CA LYS A 243 18.99 9.38 0.69
C LYS A 243 18.45 10.21 -0.48
N LEU A 244 17.66 11.25 -0.19
CA LEU A 244 16.97 12.04 -1.21
C LEU A 244 17.55 13.46 -1.37
N ASN A 245 18.42 13.93 -0.46
CA ASN A 245 18.92 15.31 -0.46
C ASN A 245 19.51 15.72 -1.82
N GLY A 246 20.40 14.91 -2.40
CA GLY A 246 21.00 15.21 -3.70
C GLY A 246 19.95 15.31 -4.83
N ILE A 247 19.02 14.36 -4.86
CA ILE A 247 17.97 14.30 -5.89
C ILE A 247 17.04 15.51 -5.77
N TYR A 248 16.66 15.89 -4.53
CA TYR A 248 15.79 17.02 -4.28
C TYR A 248 16.42 18.33 -4.76
N ASP A 249 17.70 18.57 -4.45
CA ASP A 249 18.42 19.78 -4.83
C ASP A 249 18.59 19.89 -6.35
N GLU A 250 18.91 18.80 -7.05
CA GLU A 250 19.03 18.76 -8.51
C GLU A 250 17.70 19.09 -9.21
N VAL A 251 16.58 18.49 -8.74
CA VAL A 251 15.25 18.76 -9.30
C VAL A 251 14.83 20.21 -9.06
N GLN A 252 15.11 20.78 -7.89
CA GLN A 252 14.82 22.18 -7.61
C GLN A 252 15.60 23.13 -8.51
N GLN A 253 16.89 22.89 -8.72
CA GLN A 253 17.73 23.70 -9.60
C GLN A 253 17.25 23.63 -11.06
N HIS A 254 16.86 22.45 -11.54
CA HIS A 254 16.34 22.26 -12.89
C HIS A 254 15.02 23.02 -13.10
N PHE A 255 14.12 22.93 -12.13
CA PHE A 255 12.80 23.58 -12.18
C PHE A 255 12.90 25.11 -12.14
N LEU A 256 13.81 25.67 -11.33
CA LEU A 256 14.07 27.11 -11.27
C LEU A 256 14.66 27.65 -12.58
N LYS A 257 15.58 26.92 -13.20
CA LYS A 257 16.17 27.30 -14.51
C LYS A 257 15.11 27.37 -15.62
N ASN A 258 14.13 26.47 -15.61
CA ASN A 258 13.09 26.43 -16.65
C ASN A 258 11.94 27.44 -16.42
N LYS A 259 11.81 28.04 -15.23
CA LYS A 259 10.86 29.15 -14.96
C LYS A 259 11.39 30.52 -15.34
N THR A 260 12.67 30.63 -15.67
CA THR A 260 13.34 31.89 -16.02
C THR A 260 13.51 32.10 -17.54
N LEU A 261 12.96 31.21 -18.35
CA LEU A 261 12.79 31.29 -19.80
C LEU A 261 11.30 31.51 -20.15
#